data_0791855a7bd56f9f02ea206e4142d167
#
_entry.id   0791855a7bd56f9f02ea206e4142d167
#
_cell.length_a   1.000
_cell.length_b   1.000
_cell.length_c   1.000
_cell.angle_alpha   90.00
_cell.angle_beta   90.00
_cell.angle_gamma   90.00
#
_symmetry.space_group_name_H-M   'P 1'
#
loop_
_entity.id
_entity.type
_entity.pdbx_description
1 polymer ?
#
loop_
_entity_poly.entity_id
_entity_poly.type
_entity_poly.pdbx_seq_one_letter_code
_entity_poly.pdbx_strand_id
1 'polypeptide(L)'
;MILKNLKNCLGVRLLSSTLKVMLACEHSELPRASRNIKAILLNRIYHTGHSANELALKAKDDYKSISQFGRSMIEMLGVLAIIAVLSVGGIAGYSKAMEKWKADRLVSEYSYLVFGLLSNVNEFQILSKNTDYNTQVGLSNYVKAASLVPETWQYVSSTRMYDSEGNPVLMFSRRNRLVIDIYLGTKLNSNGWVSGKSEGFSVALCREVMLNLTQRLSDAVQFSRFYQWSKMEDSSVYWGNATCSAGRKCLRDLTISEINNICKSCQKDNEACGINMEF
;
A
#
# COMPACT_ATOMS: atom_id res chain seq x y z
N MET A 1 -2.84 24.64 13.69
CA MET A 1 -1.62 25.45 13.58
C MET A 1 -0.33 24.67 13.87
N ILE A 2 -0.41 23.38 14.17
CA ILE A 2 0.73 22.49 14.51
C ILE A 2 1.25 21.72 13.27
N LEU A 3 0.45 21.55 12.24
CA LEU A 3 0.79 20.77 11.03
C LEU A 3 1.63 21.52 9.96
N LYS A 4 1.85 22.83 10.11
CA LYS A 4 2.63 23.61 9.13
C LYS A 4 4.15 23.59 9.40
N ASN A 5 4.57 23.22 10.60
CA ASN A 5 6.00 23.20 10.98
C ASN A 5 6.70 21.85 10.74
N LEU A 6 5.97 20.78 10.42
CA LEU A 6 6.56 19.47 10.13
C LEU A 6 7.06 19.32 8.68
N LYS A 7 6.65 20.21 7.77
CA LYS A 7 7.10 20.16 6.36
C LYS A 7 8.53 20.62 6.10
N ASN A 8 9.13 21.34 7.04
CA ASN A 8 10.50 21.86 6.87
C ASN A 8 11.60 20.96 7.46
N CYS A 9 11.26 19.86 8.13
CA CYS A 9 12.24 18.89 8.65
C CYS A 9 12.38 17.62 7.80
N LEU A 10 11.69 17.48 6.66
CA LEU A 10 11.70 16.29 5.81
C LEU A 10 12.51 16.45 4.53
N GLY A 11 13.68 17.06 4.63
CA GLY A 11 14.70 17.06 3.58
C GLY A 11 15.77 16.01 3.83
N VAL A 12 15.41 14.75 4.10
CA VAL A 12 16.38 13.67 4.31
C VAL A 12 16.60 12.90 3.02
N ARG A 13 17.73 13.14 2.36
CA ARG A 13 18.30 12.19 1.39
C ARG A 13 18.75 10.95 2.15
N LEU A 14 18.16 9.81 1.81
CA LEU A 14 18.61 8.48 2.22
C LEU A 14 19.99 8.19 1.61
N LEU A 15 21.03 8.30 2.42
CA LEU A 15 22.36 7.71 2.13
C LEU A 15 22.89 7.08 3.43
N SER A 16 23.03 5.77 3.32
CA SER A 16 23.71 4.81 4.20
C SER A 16 24.52 5.40 5.36
N SER A 17 23.99 5.34 6.54
CA SER A 17 24.57 5.07 7.84
C SER A 17 23.69 5.68 8.95
N THR A 18 23.28 4.86 9.83
CA THR A 18 22.36 5.10 10.97
C THR A 18 22.89 6.06 12.03
N LEU A 19 23.95 6.81 11.76
CA LEU A 19 24.60 7.69 12.73
C LEU A 19 24.51 9.20 12.44
N LYS A 20 23.92 9.64 11.32
CA LYS A 20 23.86 11.07 10.96
C LYS A 20 22.50 11.75 11.15
N VAL A 21 21.49 11.07 11.65
CA VAL A 21 20.14 11.63 11.83
C VAL A 21 20.00 12.48 13.12
N MET A 22 20.94 12.37 14.05
CA MET A 22 20.85 13.10 15.35
C MET A 22 21.52 14.46 15.40
N LEU A 23 22.18 14.94 14.35
CA LEU A 23 22.97 16.18 14.41
C LEU A 23 22.37 17.39 13.66
N ALA A 24 21.21 17.27 13.06
CA ALA A 24 20.63 18.36 12.24
C ALA A 24 19.53 19.19 12.92
N CYS A 25 19.18 18.93 14.18
CA CYS A 25 18.19 19.72 14.94
C CYS A 25 18.78 20.64 16.00
N GLU A 26 20.08 20.94 15.98
CA GLU A 26 20.77 21.66 17.06
C GLU A 26 20.88 23.18 16.88
N HIS A 27 20.13 23.79 15.96
CA HIS A 27 20.27 25.24 15.72
C HIS A 27 18.99 26.07 15.71
N SER A 28 17.92 25.63 16.37
CA SER A 28 16.82 26.57 16.66
C SER A 28 16.09 26.20 17.94
N GLU A 29 16.28 26.98 18.95
CA GLU A 29 15.65 27.04 20.27
C GLU A 29 16.55 26.59 21.43
N LEU A 30 17.41 27.46 21.85
CA LEU A 30 17.95 27.46 23.24
C LEU A 30 16.78 27.62 24.22
N PRO A 31 16.58 26.69 25.16
CA PRO A 31 15.50 26.77 26.11
C PRO A 31 15.58 28.03 26.95
N ARG A 32 14.40 28.63 27.24
CA ARG A 32 14.24 29.88 28.07
C ARG A 32 14.99 29.86 29.39
N ALA A 33 15.43 28.70 29.85
CA ALA A 33 16.29 28.54 31.05
C ALA A 33 17.67 29.27 30.95
N SER A 34 18.25 29.36 29.74
CA SER A 34 19.56 30.01 29.56
C SER A 34 19.55 31.55 29.71
N ARG A 35 18.39 32.19 29.42
CA ARG A 35 18.26 33.67 29.59
C ARG A 35 18.10 34.07 31.04
N ASN A 36 17.49 33.25 31.88
CA ASN A 36 17.31 33.52 33.29
C ASN A 36 18.62 33.41 34.10
N ILE A 37 19.54 32.54 33.68
CA ILE A 37 20.83 32.36 34.36
C ILE A 37 21.71 33.59 34.20
N LYS A 38 21.74 34.26 33.04
CA LYS A 38 22.49 35.52 32.84
C LYS A 38 21.92 36.66 33.66
N ALA A 39 20.59 36.77 33.76
CA ALA A 39 19.94 37.82 34.56
C ALA A 39 20.16 37.62 36.08
N ILE A 40 20.14 36.39 36.55
CA ILE A 40 20.38 36.03 37.95
C ILE A 40 21.85 36.28 38.36
N LEU A 41 22.81 35.96 37.47
CA LEU A 41 24.23 36.21 37.70
C LEU A 41 24.55 37.70 37.74
N LEU A 42 23.99 38.52 36.85
CA LEU A 42 24.20 39.97 36.84
C LEU A 42 23.59 40.66 38.05
N ASN A 43 22.44 40.21 38.55
CA ASN A 43 21.79 40.80 39.73
C ASN A 43 22.52 40.45 41.04
N ARG A 44 23.20 39.29 41.13
CA ARG A 44 24.02 38.91 42.29
C ARG A 44 25.36 39.63 42.38
N ILE A 45 25.96 40.01 41.25
CA ILE A 45 27.22 40.76 41.21
C ILE A 45 27.03 42.18 41.76
N TYR A 46 25.84 42.76 41.60
CA TYR A 46 25.56 44.15 42.03
C TYR A 46 25.25 44.28 43.53
N HIS A 47 24.85 43.20 44.23
CA HIS A 47 24.37 43.28 45.60
C HIS A 47 25.27 42.69 46.70
N THR A 48 26.35 41.98 46.38
CA THR A 48 27.08 41.20 47.40
C THR A 48 28.54 41.51 47.55
N GLY A 49 29.18 42.52 46.88
CA GLY A 49 30.53 42.96 47.12
C GLY A 49 31.60 41.84 47.12
N HIS A 50 31.31 40.65 46.64
CA HIS A 50 32.27 39.55 46.64
C HIS A 50 33.23 39.62 45.43
N SER A 51 34.48 39.29 45.68
CA SER A 51 35.53 39.26 44.66
C SER A 51 35.16 38.32 43.49
N ALA A 52 35.45 38.80 42.27
CA ALA A 52 35.19 38.09 41.04
C ALA A 52 35.76 36.66 41.00
N ASN A 53 36.80 36.38 41.78
CA ASN A 53 37.45 35.09 41.90
C ASN A 53 36.58 34.06 42.69
N GLU A 54 35.86 34.49 43.72
CA GLU A 54 35.02 33.64 44.53
C GLU A 54 33.74 33.21 43.81
N LEU A 55 33.19 34.14 42.99
CA LEU A 55 32.06 33.86 42.11
C LEU A 55 32.44 32.92 40.97
N ALA A 56 33.64 33.03 40.42
CA ALA A 56 34.11 32.13 39.36
C ALA A 56 34.35 30.69 39.87
N LEU A 57 34.86 30.56 41.13
CA LEU A 57 35.00 29.23 41.75
C LEU A 57 33.65 28.59 42.04
N LYS A 58 32.70 29.35 42.55
CA LYS A 58 31.35 28.83 42.85
C LYS A 58 30.56 28.46 41.57
N ALA A 59 30.70 29.25 40.52
CA ALA A 59 30.11 28.93 39.18
C ALA A 59 30.75 27.69 38.56
N LYS A 60 32.03 27.42 38.84
CA LYS A 60 32.72 26.21 38.38
C LYS A 60 32.28 24.97 39.12
N ASP A 61 32.00 25.08 40.42
CA ASP A 61 31.47 23.97 41.22
C ASP A 61 30.00 23.70 40.90
N ASP A 62 29.17 24.72 40.67
CA ASP A 62 27.78 24.56 40.20
C ASP A 62 27.74 23.97 38.79
N TYR A 63 28.63 24.35 37.91
CA TYR A 63 28.72 23.74 36.55
C TYR A 63 29.18 22.29 36.62
N LYS A 64 30.08 21.94 37.54
CA LYS A 64 30.54 20.58 37.79
C LYS A 64 29.44 19.69 38.39
N SER A 65 28.58 20.26 39.22
CA SER A 65 27.39 19.61 39.77
C SER A 65 26.32 19.35 38.72
N ILE A 66 26.11 20.29 37.80
CA ILE A 66 25.17 20.14 36.69
C ILE A 66 25.64 19.09 35.65
N SER A 67 26.98 18.98 35.49
CA SER A 67 27.54 17.94 34.56
C SER A 67 27.51 16.54 35.10
N GLN A 68 27.26 16.33 36.41
CA GLN A 68 27.08 15.01 37.02
C GLN A 68 25.66 14.43 36.89
N PHE A 69 24.71 15.18 36.32
CA PHE A 69 23.44 14.64 35.84
C PHE A 69 23.57 13.92 34.47
N GLY A 70 24.75 13.47 34.11
CA GLY A 70 24.96 12.53 33.03
C GLY A 70 24.33 11.20 33.40
N ARG A 71 23.14 10.88 32.85
CA ARG A 71 22.58 9.55 32.93
C ARG A 71 23.69 8.55 32.66
N SER A 72 23.80 7.52 33.55
CA SER A 72 24.77 6.45 33.40
C SER A 72 24.80 5.96 31.95
N MET A 73 25.98 5.74 31.38
CA MET A 73 26.11 5.18 29.99
C MET A 73 25.23 3.93 29.81
N ILE A 74 25.05 3.14 30.86
CA ILE A 74 24.19 1.97 30.89
C ILE A 74 22.71 2.33 30.70
N GLU A 75 22.23 3.40 31.34
CA GLU A 75 20.85 3.88 31.19
C GLU A 75 20.59 4.38 29.75
N MET A 76 21.54 5.12 29.18
CA MET A 76 21.45 5.58 27.78
C MET A 76 21.44 4.40 26.80
N LEU A 77 22.29 3.40 27.00
CA LEU A 77 22.30 2.17 26.20
C LEU A 77 20.99 1.40 26.35
N GLY A 78 20.45 1.33 27.56
CA GLY A 78 19.16 0.68 27.82
C GLY A 78 17.99 1.34 27.09
N VAL A 79 17.92 2.67 27.13
CA VAL A 79 16.88 3.44 26.41
C VAL A 79 17.04 3.28 24.88
N LEU A 80 18.26 3.35 24.36
CA LEU A 80 18.50 3.15 22.93
C LEU A 80 18.13 1.74 22.47
N ALA A 81 18.39 0.71 23.28
CA ALA A 81 18.00 -0.66 22.98
C ALA A 81 16.48 -0.80 22.91
N ILE A 82 15.74 -0.22 23.86
CA ILE A 82 14.27 -0.25 23.87
C ILE A 82 13.72 0.50 22.65
N ILE A 83 14.23 1.70 22.34
CA ILE A 83 13.79 2.46 21.15
C ILE A 83 14.07 1.67 19.87
N ALA A 84 15.23 1.03 19.76
CA ALA A 84 15.57 0.21 18.59
C ALA A 84 14.57 -0.93 18.37
N VAL A 85 14.23 -1.68 19.42
CA VAL A 85 13.26 -2.79 19.36
C VAL A 85 11.86 -2.27 19.00
N LEU A 86 11.41 -1.20 19.65
CA LEU A 86 10.11 -0.59 19.38
C LEU A 86 10.02 -0.03 17.96
N SER A 87 11.10 0.58 17.45
CA SER A 87 11.16 1.13 16.09
C SER A 87 11.04 0.02 15.04
N VAL A 88 11.79 -1.07 15.19
CA VAL A 88 11.72 -2.22 14.25
C VAL A 88 10.33 -2.85 14.28
N GLY A 89 9.77 -3.08 15.47
CA GLY A 89 8.41 -3.63 15.63
C GLY A 89 7.33 -2.72 15.05
N GLY A 90 7.46 -1.41 15.29
CA GLY A 90 6.54 -0.39 14.76
C GLY A 90 6.55 -0.32 13.23
N ILE A 91 7.73 -0.33 12.61
CA ILE A 91 7.86 -0.31 11.14
C ILE A 91 7.27 -1.57 10.51
N ALA A 92 7.55 -2.75 11.08
CA ALA A 92 7.02 -4.01 10.57
C ALA A 92 5.49 -4.08 10.69
N GLY A 93 4.91 -3.61 11.81
CA GLY A 93 3.47 -3.52 12.01
C GLY A 93 2.80 -2.54 11.04
N TYR A 94 3.40 -1.36 10.88
CA TYR A 94 2.92 -0.34 9.95
C TYR A 94 2.92 -0.85 8.50
N SER A 95 3.99 -1.52 8.05
CA SER A 95 4.09 -2.07 6.71
C SER A 95 2.96 -3.06 6.39
N LYS A 96 2.67 -3.98 7.32
CA LYS A 96 1.56 -4.95 7.18
C LYS A 96 0.18 -4.27 7.18
N ALA A 97 -0.01 -3.26 8.03
CA ALA A 97 -1.26 -2.50 8.07
C ALA A 97 -1.50 -1.73 6.76
N MET A 98 -0.44 -1.12 6.20
CA MET A 98 -0.51 -0.42 4.92
C MET A 98 -0.78 -1.36 3.75
N GLU A 99 -0.16 -2.54 3.72
CA GLU A 99 -0.44 -3.56 2.69
C GLU A 99 -1.90 -3.99 2.72
N LYS A 100 -2.44 -4.27 3.92
CA LYS A 100 -3.86 -4.60 4.07
C LYS A 100 -4.76 -3.45 3.65
N TRP A 101 -4.49 -2.23 4.08
CA TRP A 101 -5.28 -1.05 3.71
C TRP A 101 -5.31 -0.84 2.19
N LYS A 102 -4.19 -1.00 1.50
CA LYS A 102 -4.11 -0.93 0.04
C LYS A 102 -4.96 -2.02 -0.62
N ALA A 103 -4.89 -3.25 -0.13
CA ALA A 103 -5.68 -4.36 -0.64
C ALA A 103 -7.18 -4.11 -0.45
N ASP A 104 -7.62 -3.69 0.73
CA ASP A 104 -9.02 -3.39 1.04
C ASP A 104 -9.56 -2.23 0.16
N ARG A 105 -8.74 -1.20 -0.06
CA ARG A 105 -9.08 -0.09 -0.95
C ARG A 105 -9.29 -0.56 -2.39
N LEU A 106 -8.34 -1.33 -2.95
CA LEU A 106 -8.46 -1.85 -4.31
C LEU A 106 -9.65 -2.78 -4.49
N VAL A 107 -9.93 -3.65 -3.52
CA VAL A 107 -11.13 -4.50 -3.57
C VAL A 107 -12.41 -3.66 -3.59
N SER A 108 -12.43 -2.53 -2.86
CA SER A 108 -13.57 -1.60 -2.90
C SER A 108 -13.69 -0.93 -4.27
N GLU A 109 -12.59 -0.48 -4.87
CA GLU A 109 -12.56 0.10 -6.22
C GLU A 109 -13.06 -0.90 -7.27
N TYR A 110 -12.56 -2.13 -7.22
CA TYR A 110 -13.00 -3.21 -8.11
C TYR A 110 -14.47 -3.59 -7.90
N SER A 111 -14.92 -3.63 -6.65
CA SER A 111 -16.32 -3.92 -6.34
C SER A 111 -17.24 -2.87 -6.96
N TYR A 112 -16.91 -1.59 -6.81
CA TYR A 112 -17.67 -0.49 -7.39
C TYR A 112 -17.72 -0.57 -8.93
N LEU A 113 -16.58 -0.85 -9.56
CA LEU A 113 -16.48 -1.08 -11.01
C LEU A 113 -17.39 -2.25 -11.46
N VAL A 114 -17.24 -3.41 -10.80
CA VAL A 114 -17.98 -4.62 -11.18
C VAL A 114 -19.48 -4.43 -11.01
N PHE A 115 -19.94 -3.90 -9.88
CA PHE A 115 -21.36 -3.63 -9.65
C PHE A 115 -21.92 -2.60 -10.63
N GLY A 116 -21.15 -1.56 -10.96
CA GLY A 116 -21.55 -0.57 -11.96
C GLY A 116 -21.68 -1.16 -13.36
N LEU A 117 -20.78 -2.06 -13.74
CA LEU A 117 -20.89 -2.78 -15.02
C LEU A 117 -22.03 -3.81 -15.03
N LEU A 118 -22.23 -4.52 -13.94
CA LEU A 118 -23.34 -5.49 -13.81
C LEU A 118 -24.72 -4.84 -13.90
N SER A 119 -24.85 -3.59 -13.47
CA SER A 119 -26.11 -2.82 -13.60
C SER A 119 -26.58 -2.70 -15.05
N ASN A 120 -25.66 -2.81 -16.02
CA ASN A 120 -25.95 -2.71 -17.46
C ASN A 120 -25.45 -3.93 -18.24
N VAL A 121 -25.32 -5.10 -17.59
CA VAL A 121 -24.74 -6.31 -18.19
C VAL A 121 -25.47 -6.75 -19.46
N ASN A 122 -26.79 -6.66 -19.46
CA ASN A 122 -27.62 -7.04 -20.63
C ASN A 122 -27.29 -6.20 -21.86
N GLU A 123 -27.07 -4.87 -21.68
CA GLU A 123 -26.67 -3.98 -22.77
C GLU A 123 -25.32 -4.39 -23.36
N PHE A 124 -24.35 -4.68 -22.52
CA PHE A 124 -23.02 -5.11 -22.96
C PHE A 124 -23.06 -6.48 -23.64
N GLN A 125 -23.90 -7.38 -23.18
CA GLN A 125 -24.12 -8.67 -23.80
C GLN A 125 -24.72 -8.51 -25.20
N ILE A 126 -25.71 -7.64 -25.37
CA ILE A 126 -26.34 -7.37 -26.66
C ILE A 126 -25.31 -6.76 -27.65
N LEU A 127 -24.50 -5.80 -27.19
CA LEU A 127 -23.46 -5.15 -28.01
C LEU A 127 -22.46 -6.15 -28.60
N SER A 128 -22.21 -7.27 -27.92
CA SER A 128 -21.23 -8.27 -28.35
C SER A 128 -21.86 -9.58 -28.86
N LYS A 129 -23.17 -9.61 -29.07
CA LYS A 129 -23.90 -10.84 -29.41
C LYS A 129 -23.36 -11.55 -30.68
N ASN A 130 -22.92 -10.80 -31.66
CA ASN A 130 -22.43 -11.31 -32.94
C ASN A 130 -20.90 -11.24 -33.06
N THR A 131 -20.17 -10.98 -31.98
CA THR A 131 -18.72 -10.94 -32.03
C THR A 131 -18.12 -12.35 -31.91
N ASP A 132 -16.95 -12.55 -32.51
CA ASP A 132 -16.13 -13.75 -32.31
C ASP A 132 -15.28 -13.65 -31.01
N TYR A 133 -14.44 -14.64 -30.76
CA TYR A 133 -13.57 -14.66 -29.58
C TYR A 133 -12.53 -13.53 -29.60
N ASN A 134 -12.10 -13.11 -30.78
CA ASN A 134 -11.02 -12.12 -30.93
C ASN A 134 -11.57 -10.70 -30.98
N THR A 135 -12.85 -10.51 -31.25
CA THR A 135 -13.49 -9.20 -31.34
C THR A 135 -13.99 -8.76 -29.97
N GLN A 136 -13.36 -7.75 -29.40
CA GLN A 136 -13.68 -7.19 -28.09
C GLN A 136 -14.35 -5.80 -28.25
N VAL A 137 -15.51 -5.63 -27.63
CA VAL A 137 -16.14 -4.32 -27.45
C VAL A 137 -15.66 -3.72 -26.15
N GLY A 138 -14.79 -2.70 -26.22
CA GLY A 138 -14.15 -2.11 -25.05
C GLY A 138 -15.08 -1.24 -24.22
N LEU A 139 -14.98 -1.34 -22.91
CA LEU A 139 -15.85 -0.66 -21.94
C LEU A 139 -15.14 0.44 -21.14
N SER A 140 -13.84 0.68 -21.35
CA SER A 140 -13.08 1.69 -20.57
C SER A 140 -13.62 3.11 -20.73
N ASN A 141 -14.12 3.47 -21.92
CA ASN A 141 -14.74 4.77 -22.15
C ASN A 141 -16.06 4.91 -21.37
N TYR A 142 -16.88 3.87 -21.35
CA TYR A 142 -18.10 3.86 -20.55
C TYR A 142 -17.79 3.97 -19.05
N VAL A 143 -16.85 3.17 -18.56
CA VAL A 143 -16.42 3.18 -17.16
C VAL A 143 -15.95 4.56 -16.72
N LYS A 144 -15.19 5.26 -17.56
CA LYS A 144 -14.73 6.63 -17.30
C LYS A 144 -15.91 7.63 -17.32
N ALA A 145 -16.78 7.56 -18.31
CA ALA A 145 -17.91 8.46 -18.45
C ALA A 145 -18.94 8.29 -17.33
N ALA A 146 -19.14 7.06 -16.85
CA ALA A 146 -20.03 6.73 -15.75
C ALA A 146 -19.38 6.88 -14.36
N SER A 147 -18.11 7.34 -14.30
CA SER A 147 -17.36 7.51 -13.04
C SER A 147 -17.33 6.26 -12.17
N LEU A 148 -17.22 5.07 -12.78
CA LEU A 148 -17.19 3.78 -12.08
C LEU A 148 -15.82 3.44 -11.49
N VAL A 149 -14.83 4.28 -11.68
CA VAL A 149 -13.48 4.16 -11.12
C VAL A 149 -13.01 5.53 -10.62
N PRO A 150 -12.11 5.57 -9.62
CA PRO A 150 -11.54 6.82 -9.15
C PRO A 150 -10.65 7.49 -10.23
N GLU A 151 -10.44 8.80 -10.10
CA GLU A 151 -9.57 9.58 -11.02
C GLU A 151 -8.11 9.10 -11.02
N THR A 152 -7.70 8.35 -10.00
CA THR A 152 -6.36 7.75 -9.92
C THR A 152 -6.11 6.64 -10.94
N TRP A 153 -7.19 6.08 -11.52
CA TRP A 153 -7.06 5.09 -12.57
C TRP A 153 -6.62 5.73 -13.89
N GLN A 154 -5.69 5.06 -14.56
CA GLN A 154 -5.11 5.58 -15.80
C GLN A 154 -5.71 4.86 -17.01
N TYR A 155 -6.29 5.63 -17.93
CA TYR A 155 -6.81 5.12 -19.19
C TYR A 155 -5.64 4.75 -20.12
N VAL A 156 -5.71 3.57 -20.73
CA VAL A 156 -4.71 3.09 -21.71
C VAL A 156 -5.36 2.91 -23.08
N SER A 157 -6.47 2.21 -23.16
CA SER A 157 -7.20 1.95 -24.42
C SER A 157 -8.68 1.71 -24.14
N SER A 158 -9.47 1.51 -25.18
CA SER A 158 -10.90 1.21 -25.04
C SER A 158 -11.20 -0.02 -24.18
N THR A 159 -10.25 -0.94 -24.03
CA THR A 159 -10.40 -2.19 -23.26
C THR A 159 -9.56 -2.23 -21.99
N ARG A 160 -8.67 -1.25 -21.73
CA ARG A 160 -7.61 -1.35 -20.71
C ARG A 160 -7.47 -0.09 -19.90
N MET A 161 -7.32 -0.26 -18.60
CA MET A 161 -6.93 0.78 -17.66
C MET A 161 -5.89 0.22 -16.68
N TYR A 162 -5.13 1.10 -16.03
CA TYR A 162 -4.39 0.78 -14.83
C TYR A 162 -5.21 1.17 -13.60
N ASP A 163 -5.20 0.34 -12.57
CA ASP A 163 -5.78 0.70 -11.28
C ASP A 163 -4.91 1.70 -10.49
N SER A 164 -5.34 2.04 -9.28
CA SER A 164 -4.64 2.98 -8.41
C SER A 164 -3.24 2.54 -7.96
N GLU A 165 -2.91 1.25 -8.06
CA GLU A 165 -1.60 0.68 -7.72
C GLU A 165 -0.80 0.25 -8.96
N GLY A 166 -1.35 0.50 -10.17
CA GLY A 166 -0.69 0.23 -11.44
C GLY A 166 -0.87 -1.19 -11.97
N ASN A 167 -1.86 -1.95 -11.49
CA ASN A 167 -2.19 -3.25 -12.08
C ASN A 167 -3.08 -3.07 -13.31
N PRO A 168 -2.84 -3.79 -14.42
CA PRO A 168 -3.71 -3.75 -15.59
C PRO A 168 -5.07 -4.38 -15.30
N VAL A 169 -6.12 -3.66 -15.65
CA VAL A 169 -7.50 -4.13 -15.61
C VAL A 169 -8.07 -4.02 -17.01
N LEU A 170 -8.55 -5.14 -17.54
CA LEU A 170 -9.19 -5.20 -18.83
C LEU A 170 -10.70 -5.37 -18.63
N MET A 171 -11.47 -4.59 -19.38
CA MET A 171 -12.93 -4.64 -19.33
C MET A 171 -13.51 -4.51 -20.73
N PHE A 172 -14.20 -5.54 -21.13
CA PHE A 172 -14.77 -5.62 -22.48
C PHE A 172 -15.94 -6.60 -22.53
N SER A 173 -16.68 -6.54 -23.61
CA SER A 173 -17.71 -7.51 -23.92
C SER A 173 -17.34 -8.29 -25.18
N ARG A 174 -17.59 -9.61 -25.19
CA ARG A 174 -17.41 -10.50 -26.34
C ARG A 174 -18.34 -11.72 -26.27
N ARG A 175 -18.84 -12.18 -27.39
CA ARG A 175 -19.68 -13.39 -27.47
C ARG A 175 -20.82 -13.42 -26.45
N ASN A 176 -21.50 -12.30 -26.33
CA ASN A 176 -22.62 -12.14 -25.40
C ASN A 176 -22.22 -12.29 -23.92
N ARG A 177 -20.99 -11.89 -23.55
CA ARG A 177 -20.49 -11.94 -22.17
C ARG A 177 -19.77 -10.65 -21.81
N LEU A 178 -20.02 -10.16 -20.61
CA LEU A 178 -19.17 -9.16 -19.98
C LEU A 178 -17.94 -9.86 -19.40
N VAL A 179 -16.75 -9.34 -19.69
CA VAL A 179 -15.46 -9.89 -19.24
C VAL A 179 -14.70 -8.82 -18.49
N ILE A 180 -14.22 -9.19 -17.32
CA ILE A 180 -13.33 -8.35 -16.50
C ILE A 180 -12.11 -9.19 -16.15
N ASP A 181 -10.93 -8.73 -16.59
CA ASP A 181 -9.64 -9.35 -16.30
C ASP A 181 -8.81 -8.43 -15.42
N ILE A 182 -8.35 -8.93 -14.29
CA ILE A 182 -7.44 -8.22 -13.38
C ILE A 182 -6.10 -8.96 -13.38
N TYR A 183 -5.01 -8.24 -13.67
CA TYR A 183 -3.67 -8.81 -13.70
C TYR A 183 -2.82 -8.20 -12.60
N LEU A 184 -2.66 -8.95 -11.52
CA LEU A 184 -1.94 -8.48 -10.33
C LEU A 184 -0.43 -8.62 -10.48
N GLY A 185 0.29 -7.57 -10.08
CA GLY A 185 1.73 -7.55 -9.99
C GLY A 185 2.47 -7.41 -11.32
N THR A 186 1.83 -6.95 -12.39
CA THR A 186 2.45 -6.80 -13.70
C THR A 186 2.11 -5.46 -14.35
N LYS A 187 2.69 -5.21 -15.53
CA LYS A 187 2.38 -4.05 -16.37
C LYS A 187 2.10 -4.47 -17.82
N LEU A 188 1.59 -3.55 -18.59
CA LEU A 188 1.48 -3.71 -20.05
C LEU A 188 2.85 -3.43 -20.69
N ASN A 189 3.20 -4.24 -21.69
CA ASN A 189 4.38 -4.01 -22.51
C ASN A 189 4.17 -2.83 -23.49
N SER A 190 5.18 -2.47 -24.28
CA SER A 190 5.12 -1.40 -25.27
C SER A 190 3.99 -1.55 -26.30
N ASN A 191 3.53 -2.77 -26.55
CA ASN A 191 2.43 -3.08 -27.47
C ASN A 191 1.06 -3.06 -26.78
N GLY A 192 1.00 -2.69 -25.50
CA GLY A 192 -0.23 -2.66 -24.72
C GLY A 192 -0.74 -4.04 -24.25
N TRP A 193 0.07 -5.09 -24.34
CA TRP A 193 -0.27 -6.43 -23.84
C TRP A 193 0.29 -6.65 -22.44
N VAL A 194 -0.38 -7.48 -21.65
CA VAL A 194 0.10 -7.88 -20.32
C VAL A 194 1.46 -8.54 -20.43
N SER A 195 2.43 -8.09 -19.63
CA SER A 195 3.81 -8.55 -19.71
C SER A 195 4.01 -10.01 -19.27
N GLY A 196 3.16 -10.54 -18.43
CA GLY A 196 3.28 -11.87 -17.85
C GLY A 196 4.31 -11.99 -16.72
N LYS A 197 5.33 -11.12 -16.69
CA LYS A 197 6.32 -11.07 -15.60
C LYS A 197 5.80 -10.21 -14.46
N SER A 198 6.14 -10.58 -13.22
CA SER A 198 5.81 -9.78 -12.06
C SER A 198 6.85 -8.67 -11.85
N GLU A 199 6.36 -7.45 -11.60
CA GLU A 199 7.18 -6.30 -11.17
C GLU A 199 7.00 -5.96 -9.68
N GLY A 200 6.17 -6.74 -8.98
CA GLY A 200 5.89 -6.57 -7.56
C GLY A 200 4.54 -7.19 -7.24
N PHE A 201 4.53 -8.38 -6.67
CA PHE A 201 3.32 -9.14 -6.41
C PHE A 201 2.96 -9.16 -4.93
N SER A 202 1.74 -8.76 -4.59
CA SER A 202 1.19 -8.85 -3.24
C SER A 202 0.28 -10.07 -3.11
N VAL A 203 0.71 -11.05 -2.32
CA VAL A 203 -0.11 -12.22 -1.95
C VAL A 203 -1.34 -11.78 -1.15
N ALA A 204 -1.22 -10.73 -0.33
CA ALA A 204 -2.34 -10.20 0.43
C ALA A 204 -3.42 -9.64 -0.49
N LEU A 205 -3.05 -8.80 -1.47
CA LEU A 205 -3.98 -8.27 -2.46
C LEU A 205 -4.66 -9.39 -3.26
N CYS A 206 -3.89 -10.36 -3.76
CA CYS A 206 -4.44 -11.50 -4.50
C CYS A 206 -5.51 -12.24 -3.68
N ARG A 207 -5.22 -12.56 -2.41
CA ARG A 207 -6.19 -13.22 -1.53
C ARG A 207 -7.43 -12.37 -1.30
N GLU A 208 -7.28 -11.08 -1.05
CA GLU A 208 -8.42 -10.19 -0.80
C GLU A 208 -9.32 -10.08 -2.04
N VAL A 209 -8.75 -9.95 -3.24
CA VAL A 209 -9.53 -9.93 -4.49
C VAL A 209 -10.26 -11.25 -4.71
N MET A 210 -9.61 -12.38 -4.50
CA MET A 210 -10.24 -13.69 -4.67
C MET A 210 -11.35 -13.96 -3.65
N LEU A 211 -11.12 -13.64 -2.36
CA LEU A 211 -12.06 -13.89 -1.27
C LEU A 211 -13.21 -12.89 -1.22
N ASN A 212 -12.87 -11.62 -1.27
CA ASN A 212 -13.80 -10.54 -0.94
C ASN A 212 -14.48 -9.92 -2.17
N LEU A 213 -13.97 -10.18 -3.37
CA LEU A 213 -14.61 -9.80 -4.61
C LEU A 213 -15.13 -11.06 -5.36
N THR A 214 -14.22 -11.87 -5.89
CA THR A 214 -14.58 -12.88 -6.89
C THR A 214 -15.44 -13.99 -6.32
N GLN A 215 -15.10 -14.53 -5.16
CA GLN A 215 -15.90 -15.62 -4.53
C GLN A 215 -17.29 -15.14 -4.13
N ARG A 216 -17.44 -13.88 -3.72
CA ARG A 216 -18.74 -13.27 -3.38
C ARG A 216 -19.64 -13.05 -4.58
N LEU A 217 -19.07 -13.00 -5.78
CA LEU A 217 -19.80 -12.88 -7.04
C LEU A 217 -20.22 -14.24 -7.62
N SER A 218 -20.10 -15.33 -6.87
CA SER A 218 -20.40 -16.69 -7.32
C SER A 218 -21.82 -16.86 -7.90
N ASP A 219 -22.79 -16.06 -7.48
CA ASP A 219 -24.15 -16.08 -8.03
C ASP A 219 -24.29 -15.28 -9.34
N ALA A 220 -23.41 -14.31 -9.58
CA ALA A 220 -23.47 -13.43 -10.74
C ALA A 220 -22.60 -13.91 -11.91
N VAL A 221 -21.45 -14.52 -11.63
CA VAL A 221 -20.52 -14.98 -12.67
C VAL A 221 -20.97 -16.30 -13.30
N GLN A 222 -20.73 -16.48 -14.59
CA GLN A 222 -20.82 -17.79 -15.23
C GLN A 222 -19.65 -18.66 -14.81
N PHE A 223 -18.44 -18.11 -14.87
CA PHE A 223 -17.23 -18.71 -14.33
C PHE A 223 -16.18 -17.64 -14.06
N SER A 224 -15.19 -18.01 -13.25
CA SER A 224 -13.98 -17.24 -13.04
C SER A 224 -12.77 -18.14 -13.26
N ARG A 225 -11.65 -17.55 -13.74
CA ARG A 225 -10.36 -18.23 -13.86
C ARG A 225 -9.37 -17.57 -12.95
N PHE A 226 -8.58 -18.39 -12.25
CA PHE A 226 -7.45 -17.97 -11.45
C PHE A 226 -6.21 -18.70 -11.96
N TYR A 227 -5.25 -17.95 -12.49
CA TYR A 227 -4.10 -18.57 -13.12
C TYR A 227 -2.82 -17.76 -12.92
N GLN A 228 -1.74 -18.47 -12.86
CA GLN A 228 -0.42 -17.96 -13.10
C GLN A 228 -0.25 -17.78 -14.61
N TRP A 229 0.39 -16.69 -15.05
CA TRP A 229 0.43 -16.32 -16.47
C TRP A 229 0.79 -17.47 -17.42
N SER A 230 1.85 -18.24 -17.09
CA SER A 230 2.30 -19.36 -17.94
C SER A 230 1.44 -20.63 -17.82
N LYS A 231 0.51 -20.68 -16.86
CA LYS A 231 -0.29 -21.87 -16.52
C LYS A 231 -1.79 -21.58 -16.62
N MET A 232 -2.19 -20.91 -17.69
CA MET A 232 -3.60 -20.71 -17.99
C MET A 232 -4.17 -22.00 -18.59
N GLU A 233 -4.64 -22.90 -17.73
CA GLU A 233 -5.22 -24.19 -18.08
C GLU A 233 -6.71 -24.25 -17.74
N ASP A 234 -7.42 -25.24 -18.28
CA ASP A 234 -8.82 -25.50 -17.92
C ASP A 234 -8.99 -25.85 -16.44
N SER A 235 -7.96 -26.38 -15.79
CA SER A 235 -7.92 -26.67 -14.36
C SER A 235 -8.05 -25.42 -13.48
N SER A 236 -7.83 -24.23 -14.05
CA SER A 236 -7.95 -22.93 -13.36
C SER A 236 -9.36 -22.34 -13.38
N VAL A 237 -10.33 -23.02 -13.98
CA VAL A 237 -11.72 -22.56 -14.10
C VAL A 237 -12.52 -22.95 -12.87
N TYR A 238 -13.21 -21.97 -12.29
CA TYR A 238 -14.16 -22.11 -11.19
C TYR A 238 -15.52 -21.61 -11.64
N TRP A 239 -16.51 -22.48 -11.60
CA TRP A 239 -17.84 -22.20 -12.11
C TRP A 239 -18.71 -21.46 -11.09
N GLY A 240 -19.47 -20.49 -11.56
CA GLY A 240 -20.47 -19.80 -10.75
C GLY A 240 -21.64 -20.72 -10.37
N ASN A 241 -22.42 -20.31 -9.37
CA ASN A 241 -23.46 -21.16 -8.79
C ASN A 241 -24.49 -21.66 -9.81
N ALA A 242 -24.91 -20.80 -10.75
CA ALA A 242 -25.88 -21.16 -11.80
C ALA A 242 -25.35 -22.17 -12.82
N THR A 243 -24.02 -22.25 -12.99
CA THR A 243 -23.37 -23.09 -14.01
C THR A 243 -22.57 -24.24 -13.41
N CYS A 244 -22.47 -24.30 -12.08
CA CYS A 244 -21.75 -25.35 -11.39
C CYS A 244 -22.56 -26.63 -11.32
N SER A 245 -21.99 -27.72 -11.82
CA SER A 245 -22.58 -29.06 -11.83
C SER A 245 -21.57 -30.09 -11.32
N ALA A 246 -22.02 -31.33 -11.11
CA ALA A 246 -21.19 -32.43 -10.68
C ALA A 246 -19.94 -32.59 -11.57
N GLY A 247 -18.76 -32.75 -10.94
CA GLY A 247 -17.48 -32.89 -11.62
C GLY A 247 -16.79 -31.54 -11.95
N ARG A 248 -17.43 -30.42 -11.70
CA ARG A 248 -16.82 -29.06 -11.87
C ARG A 248 -16.32 -28.49 -10.54
N LYS A 249 -15.29 -27.66 -10.61
CA LYS A 249 -14.85 -26.85 -9.46
C LYS A 249 -15.79 -25.65 -9.32
N CYS A 250 -16.51 -25.55 -8.22
CA CYS A 250 -17.42 -24.45 -7.96
C CYS A 250 -16.70 -23.30 -7.24
N LEU A 251 -16.97 -22.08 -7.64
CA LEU A 251 -16.36 -20.89 -7.06
C LEU A 251 -16.67 -20.74 -5.57
N ARG A 252 -17.90 -21.08 -5.14
CA ARG A 252 -18.33 -21.07 -3.74
C ARG A 252 -17.55 -22.02 -2.85
N ASP A 253 -17.06 -23.14 -3.40
CA ASP A 253 -16.40 -24.21 -2.66
C ASP A 253 -14.88 -23.99 -2.55
N LEU A 254 -14.36 -22.90 -3.18
CA LEU A 254 -12.96 -22.55 -3.16
C LEU A 254 -12.50 -22.22 -1.74
N THR A 255 -11.57 -23.00 -1.23
CA THR A 255 -11.06 -22.85 0.14
C THR A 255 -9.99 -21.76 0.27
N ILE A 256 -9.85 -21.18 1.47
CA ILE A 256 -8.78 -20.22 1.78
C ILE A 256 -7.39 -20.80 1.50
N SER A 257 -7.21 -22.11 1.73
CA SER A 257 -5.95 -22.80 1.47
C SER A 257 -5.62 -22.84 -0.02
N GLU A 258 -6.60 -23.18 -0.87
CA GLU A 258 -6.44 -23.17 -2.32
C GLU A 258 -6.14 -21.78 -2.85
N ILE A 259 -6.88 -20.75 -2.42
CA ILE A 259 -6.63 -19.36 -2.76
C ILE A 259 -5.19 -18.96 -2.40
N ASN A 260 -4.77 -19.27 -1.17
CA ASN A 260 -3.43 -18.93 -0.72
C ASN A 260 -2.34 -19.64 -1.55
N ASN A 261 -2.58 -20.90 -1.95
CA ASN A 261 -1.65 -21.65 -2.79
C ASN A 261 -1.56 -21.07 -4.22
N ILE A 262 -2.68 -20.66 -4.81
CA ILE A 262 -2.71 -19.99 -6.12
C ILE A 262 -1.91 -18.68 -6.05
N CYS A 263 -2.22 -17.81 -5.08
CA CYS A 263 -1.53 -16.53 -4.92
C CYS A 263 -0.03 -16.68 -4.65
N LYS A 264 0.37 -17.67 -3.85
CA LYS A 264 1.79 -17.96 -3.60
C LYS A 264 2.51 -18.52 -4.82
N SER A 265 1.85 -19.27 -5.69
CA SER A 265 2.48 -19.80 -6.90
C SER A 265 2.89 -18.68 -7.86
N CYS A 266 2.05 -17.65 -8.03
CA CYS A 266 2.38 -16.48 -8.83
C CYS A 266 3.64 -15.76 -8.28
N GLN A 267 3.70 -15.56 -6.97
CA GLN A 267 4.86 -14.92 -6.33
C GLN A 267 6.14 -15.74 -6.50
N LYS A 268 6.05 -17.07 -6.32
CA LYS A 268 7.22 -17.96 -6.36
C LYS A 268 7.91 -17.94 -7.72
N ASP A 269 7.12 -17.96 -8.79
CA ASP A 269 7.65 -18.05 -10.15
C ASP A 269 7.87 -16.66 -10.77
N ASN A 270 7.65 -15.59 -9.99
CA ASN A 270 7.78 -14.20 -10.42
C ASN A 270 6.96 -13.87 -11.67
N GLU A 271 5.73 -14.39 -11.69
CA GLU A 271 4.77 -14.18 -12.77
C GLU A 271 3.54 -13.40 -12.32
N ALA A 272 2.86 -12.82 -13.29
CA ALA A 272 1.58 -12.18 -13.07
C ALA A 272 0.52 -13.20 -12.64
N CYS A 273 -0.35 -12.81 -11.72
CA CYS A 273 -1.57 -13.55 -11.40
C CYS A 273 -2.74 -12.95 -12.17
N GLY A 274 -3.38 -13.76 -13.00
CA GLY A 274 -4.58 -13.40 -13.73
C GLY A 274 -5.84 -13.84 -12.98
N ILE A 275 -6.79 -12.92 -12.85
CA ILE A 275 -8.13 -13.15 -12.34
C ILE A 275 -9.10 -12.73 -13.43
N ASN A 276 -9.73 -13.70 -14.07
CA ASN A 276 -10.76 -13.47 -15.10
C ASN A 276 -12.13 -13.72 -14.51
N MET A 277 -13.09 -12.86 -14.78
CA MET A 277 -14.50 -13.02 -14.43
C MET A 277 -15.33 -12.84 -15.69
N GLU A 278 -16.17 -13.82 -16.01
CA GLU A 278 -17.12 -13.76 -17.14
C GLU A 278 -18.57 -13.84 -16.62
N PHE A 279 -19.41 -12.89 -17.06
CA PHE A 279 -20.80 -12.70 -16.64
C PHE A 279 -21.76 -12.92 -17.80
#